data_cd38afadb754d08239c9c99a780795ed
#
_entry.id   cd38afadb754d08239c9c99a780795ed
#
_cell.length_a   1.000
_cell.length_b   1.000
_cell.length_c   1.000
_cell.angle_alpha   90.00
_cell.angle_beta   90.00
_cell.angle_gamma   90.00
#
_symmetry.space_group_name_H-M   'P 1'
#
loop_
_entity.id
_entity.type
_entity.pdbx_description
1 polymer ?
#
loop_
_entity_poly.entity_id
_entity_poly.type
_entity_poly.pdbx_seq_one_letter_code
_entity_poly.pdbx_strand_id
1 'polypeptide(L)'
;MGQILGLGVTHFPPLSGTNENLGRILKHALEDPAIPERLRSPDGWPAPMREEYGADAGLTAAAHHREALVAGFRNARRALDEFAPDFVVIWGDDQY
;
A
#
# COMPACT_ATOMS: atom_id res chain seq x y z
N MET A 1 30.04 -15.10 17.14
CA MET A 1 29.76 -13.68 16.86
C MET A 1 28.30 -13.55 16.44
N GLY A 2 27.59 -12.56 16.93
CA GLY A 2 26.19 -12.35 16.62
C GLY A 2 25.96 -11.97 15.16
N GLN A 3 24.78 -12.32 14.62
CA GLN A 3 24.31 -11.95 13.31
C GLN A 3 23.08 -11.05 13.44
N ILE A 4 22.86 -10.19 12.49
CA ILE A 4 21.71 -9.27 12.45
C ILE A 4 21.00 -9.43 11.11
N LEU A 5 19.69 -9.61 11.14
CA LEU A 5 18.82 -9.52 9.99
C LEU A 5 17.98 -8.25 10.08
N GLY A 6 18.07 -7.39 9.07
CA GLY A 6 17.21 -6.21 8.92
C GLY A 6 16.06 -6.51 7.97
N LEU A 7 14.82 -6.27 8.41
CA LEU A 7 13.62 -6.39 7.59
C LEU A 7 12.84 -5.07 7.62
N GLY A 8 12.49 -4.56 6.44
CA GLY A 8 11.62 -3.41 6.28
C GLY A 8 10.22 -3.86 5.87
N VAL A 9 9.20 -3.37 6.58
CA VAL A 9 7.79 -3.60 6.23
C VAL A 9 7.04 -2.28 6.23
N THR A 10 5.97 -2.20 5.45
CA THR A 10 5.14 -1.00 5.40
C THR A 10 4.21 -0.93 6.62
N HIS A 11 4.02 0.29 7.12
CA HIS A 11 2.92 0.65 8.01
C HIS A 11 1.86 1.42 7.21
N PHE A 12 1.10 0.72 6.40
CA PHE A 12 0.06 1.29 5.55
C PHE A 12 -1.33 0.92 6.11
N PRO A 13 -1.98 1.81 6.89
CA PRO A 13 -3.24 1.51 7.58
C PRO A 13 -4.35 0.95 6.70
N PRO A 14 -4.52 1.41 5.42
CA PRO A 14 -5.55 0.85 4.54
C PRO A 14 -5.43 -0.65 4.25
N LEU A 15 -4.28 -1.29 4.52
CA LEU A 15 -4.14 -2.75 4.40
C LEU A 15 -5.06 -3.53 5.34
N SER A 16 -5.43 -2.96 6.48
CA SER A 16 -6.37 -3.59 7.42
C SER A 16 -7.83 -3.57 6.94
N GLY A 17 -8.13 -2.74 5.94
CA GLY A 17 -9.47 -2.59 5.38
C GLY A 17 -9.70 -3.40 4.10
N THR A 18 -10.74 -3.06 3.36
CA THR A 18 -11.10 -3.67 2.09
C THR A 18 -10.33 -3.06 0.91
N ASN A 19 -10.46 -3.64 -0.29
CA ASN A 19 -9.85 -3.06 -1.50
C ASN A 19 -10.45 -1.69 -1.84
N GLU A 20 -11.73 -1.47 -1.55
CA GLU A 20 -12.41 -0.18 -1.71
C GLU A 20 -11.78 0.89 -0.83
N ASN A 21 -11.31 0.52 0.37
CA ASN A 21 -10.63 1.45 1.27
C ASN A 21 -9.25 1.88 0.76
N LEU A 22 -8.57 1.08 -0.05
CA LEU A 22 -7.32 1.49 -0.70
C LEU A 22 -7.53 2.67 -1.66
N GLY A 23 -8.67 2.71 -2.35
CA GLY A 23 -9.05 3.80 -3.25
C GLY A 23 -9.63 5.04 -2.55
N ARG A 24 -9.91 4.97 -1.25
CA ARG A 24 -10.63 6.03 -0.52
C ARG A 24 -9.86 7.35 -0.46
N ILE A 25 -8.54 7.30 -0.34
CA ILE A 25 -7.69 8.50 -0.31
C ILE A 25 -7.82 9.26 -1.63
N LEU A 26 -7.73 8.56 -2.76
CA LEU A 26 -7.92 9.15 -4.08
C LEU A 26 -9.33 9.74 -4.23
N LYS A 27 -10.36 9.00 -3.82
CA LYS A 27 -11.74 9.48 -3.87
C LYS A 27 -11.91 10.80 -3.11
N HIS A 28 -11.42 10.90 -1.89
CA HIS A 28 -11.47 12.13 -1.13
C HIS A 28 -10.68 13.27 -1.79
N ALA A 29 -9.50 12.99 -2.35
CA ALA A 29 -8.73 13.98 -3.09
C ALA A 29 -9.51 14.52 -4.29
N LEU A 30 -10.25 13.69 -5.02
CA LEU A 30 -11.05 14.11 -6.17
C LEU A 30 -12.28 14.96 -5.77
N GLU A 31 -12.73 14.85 -4.54
CA GLU A 31 -13.81 15.67 -3.97
C GLU A 31 -13.32 17.04 -3.44
N ASP A 32 -12.00 17.21 -3.28
CA ASP A 32 -11.42 18.45 -2.76
C ASP A 32 -11.53 19.59 -3.78
N PRO A 33 -12.21 20.72 -3.44
CA PRO A 33 -12.34 21.87 -4.32
C PRO A 33 -11.00 22.57 -4.65
N ALA A 34 -9.96 22.34 -3.85
CA ALA A 34 -8.62 22.86 -4.12
C ALA A 34 -7.94 22.17 -5.33
N ILE A 35 -8.38 20.95 -5.69
CA ILE A 35 -7.88 20.26 -6.87
C ILE A 35 -8.51 20.87 -8.13
N PRO A 36 -7.73 21.29 -9.13
CA PRO A 36 -8.26 21.81 -10.38
C PRO A 36 -9.26 20.86 -11.04
N GLU A 37 -10.38 21.37 -11.53
CA GLU A 37 -11.47 20.58 -12.08
C GLU A 37 -11.01 19.58 -13.16
N ARG A 38 -10.08 20.02 -14.04
CA ARG A 38 -9.49 19.16 -15.08
C ARG A 38 -8.76 17.93 -14.54
N LEU A 39 -8.36 17.93 -13.28
CA LEU A 39 -7.66 16.81 -12.62
C LEU A 39 -8.59 15.94 -11.77
N ARG A 40 -9.86 16.32 -11.64
CA ARG A 40 -10.86 15.51 -10.92
C ARG A 40 -11.51 14.45 -11.79
N SER A 41 -11.19 14.40 -13.08
CA SER A 41 -11.70 13.41 -14.03
C SER A 41 -10.52 12.63 -14.64
N PRO A 42 -10.68 11.32 -14.89
CA PRO A 42 -9.68 10.49 -15.54
C PRO A 42 -9.17 11.04 -16.87
N ASP A 43 -9.98 11.81 -17.60
CA ASP A 43 -9.60 12.39 -18.88
C ASP A 43 -8.41 13.38 -18.77
N GLY A 44 -8.27 14.00 -17.60
CA GLY A 44 -7.17 14.93 -17.31
C GLY A 44 -5.90 14.27 -16.76
N TRP A 45 -5.90 12.94 -16.57
CA TRP A 45 -4.79 12.24 -15.92
C TRP A 45 -3.78 11.68 -16.91
N PRO A 46 -2.52 11.45 -16.47
CA PRO A 46 -1.54 10.68 -17.25
C PRO A 46 -2.04 9.28 -17.58
N ALA A 47 -1.61 8.75 -18.73
CA ALA A 47 -2.06 7.43 -19.20
C ALA A 47 -1.89 6.30 -18.17
N PRO A 48 -0.73 6.14 -17.46
CA PRO A 48 -0.58 5.07 -16.48
C PRO A 48 -1.63 5.15 -15.35
N MET A 49 -1.96 6.36 -14.89
CA MET A 49 -2.97 6.55 -13.84
C MET A 49 -4.38 6.19 -14.32
N ARG A 50 -4.71 6.54 -15.59
CA ARG A 50 -5.99 6.14 -16.19
C ARG A 50 -6.10 4.63 -16.35
N GLU A 51 -5.02 3.98 -16.75
CA GLU A 51 -4.95 2.52 -16.91
C GLU A 51 -5.19 1.81 -15.58
N GLU A 52 -4.53 2.26 -14.50
CA GLU A 52 -4.75 1.70 -13.16
C GLU A 52 -6.17 1.94 -12.64
N TYR A 53 -6.71 3.13 -12.87
CA TYR A 53 -8.07 3.46 -12.46
C TYR A 53 -9.11 2.61 -13.19
N GLY A 54 -8.88 2.34 -14.48
CA GLY A 54 -9.69 1.45 -15.30
C GLY A 54 -11.18 1.79 -15.29
N ALA A 55 -12.00 0.78 -15.58
CA ALA A 55 -13.46 0.91 -15.58
C ALA A 55 -14.11 0.69 -14.20
N ASP A 56 -13.32 0.24 -13.22
CA ASP A 56 -13.79 -0.15 -11.88
C ASP A 56 -13.29 0.79 -10.75
N ALA A 57 -12.90 2.00 -11.12
CA ALA A 57 -12.37 3.00 -10.20
C ALA A 57 -11.13 2.51 -9.41
N GLY A 58 -10.27 1.70 -10.02
CA GLY A 58 -9.03 1.21 -9.45
C GLY A 58 -9.18 -0.02 -8.55
N LEU A 59 -10.34 -0.65 -8.52
CA LEU A 59 -10.58 -1.80 -7.63
C LEU A 59 -9.69 -3.00 -7.98
N THR A 60 -9.50 -3.29 -9.25
CA THR A 60 -8.58 -4.34 -9.73
C THR A 60 -7.13 -4.00 -9.37
N ALA A 61 -6.69 -2.76 -9.59
CA ALA A 61 -5.35 -2.31 -9.21
C ALA A 61 -5.14 -2.40 -7.69
N ALA A 62 -6.14 -2.03 -6.89
CA ALA A 62 -6.11 -2.18 -5.44
C ALA A 62 -5.95 -3.64 -4.99
N ALA A 63 -6.64 -4.57 -5.65
CA ALA A 63 -6.51 -5.99 -5.36
C ALA A 63 -5.08 -6.50 -5.64
N HIS A 64 -4.53 -6.17 -6.81
CA HIS A 64 -3.14 -6.53 -7.17
C HIS A 64 -2.12 -5.91 -6.22
N HIS A 65 -2.32 -4.65 -5.83
CA HIS A 65 -1.44 -3.98 -4.86
C HIS A 65 -1.47 -4.69 -3.51
N ARG A 66 -2.64 -5.06 -3.03
CA ARG A 66 -2.80 -5.83 -1.78
C ARG A 66 -2.08 -7.18 -1.86
N GLU A 67 -2.26 -7.92 -2.95
CA GLU A 67 -1.58 -9.21 -3.15
C GLU A 67 -0.06 -9.05 -3.08
N ALA A 68 0.51 -8.04 -3.75
CA ALA A 68 1.94 -7.75 -3.73
C ALA A 68 2.44 -7.42 -2.32
N LEU A 69 1.71 -6.59 -1.56
CA LEU A 69 2.06 -6.24 -0.19
C LEU A 69 2.00 -7.46 0.74
N VAL A 70 0.95 -8.27 0.64
CA VAL A 70 0.81 -9.49 1.44
C VAL A 70 1.92 -10.50 1.09
N ALA A 71 2.27 -10.64 -0.18
CA ALA A 71 3.41 -11.46 -0.60
C ALA A 71 4.73 -10.96 0.00
N GLY A 72 4.93 -9.64 0.06
CA GLY A 72 6.07 -9.01 0.72
C GLY A 72 6.14 -9.36 2.21
N PHE A 73 5.04 -9.26 2.94
CA PHE A 73 4.97 -9.67 4.35
C PHE A 73 5.27 -11.16 4.54
N ARG A 74 4.76 -12.04 3.68
CA ARG A 74 5.06 -13.47 3.72
C ARG A 74 6.53 -13.76 3.46
N ASN A 75 7.17 -13.02 2.55
CA ASN A 75 8.60 -13.12 2.29
C ASN A 75 9.42 -12.68 3.51
N ALA A 76 9.06 -11.55 4.14
CA ALA A 76 9.69 -11.08 5.37
C ALA A 76 9.56 -12.12 6.49
N ARG A 77 8.37 -12.72 6.65
CA ARG A 77 8.14 -13.78 7.63
C ARG A 77 9.02 -15.01 7.37
N ARG A 78 9.13 -15.45 6.11
CA ARG A 78 9.99 -16.58 5.75
C ARG A 78 11.46 -16.29 6.07
N ALA A 79 11.96 -15.09 5.72
CA ALA A 79 13.32 -14.69 6.03
C ALA A 79 13.58 -14.68 7.55
N LEU A 80 12.61 -14.24 8.34
CA LEU A 80 12.69 -14.28 9.80
C LEU A 80 12.74 -15.72 10.33
N ASP A 81 11.89 -16.60 9.83
CA ASP A 81 11.84 -18.01 10.26
C ASP A 81 13.13 -18.75 9.89
N GLU A 82 13.69 -18.50 8.71
CA GLU A 82 14.97 -19.06 8.25
C GLU A 82 16.17 -18.55 9.07
N PHE A 83 16.15 -17.28 9.45
CA PHE A 83 17.20 -16.68 10.27
C PHE A 83 17.14 -17.18 11.73
N ALA A 84 15.98 -17.54 12.21
CA ALA A 84 15.71 -18.08 13.56
C ALA A 84 16.38 -17.24 14.68
N PRO A 85 16.02 -15.95 14.83
CA PRO A 85 16.68 -15.06 15.78
C PRO A 85 16.38 -15.45 17.23
N ASP A 86 17.34 -15.17 18.13
CA ASP A 86 17.14 -15.31 19.57
C ASP A 86 16.12 -14.29 20.11
N PHE A 87 16.05 -13.11 19.50
CA PHE A 87 15.07 -12.06 19.81
C PHE A 87 14.83 -11.15 18.61
N VAL A 88 13.74 -10.42 18.63
CA VAL A 88 13.33 -9.46 17.59
C VAL A 88 13.14 -8.09 18.22
N VAL A 89 13.70 -7.06 17.59
CA VAL A 89 13.45 -5.66 17.92
C VAL A 89 12.62 -5.04 16.81
N ILE A 90 11.52 -4.40 17.17
CA ILE A 90 10.62 -3.73 16.23
C ILE A 90 10.66 -2.23 16.50
N TRP A 91 11.00 -1.44 15.47
CA TRP A 91 10.81 0.00 15.46
C TRP A 91 9.60 0.32 14.58
N GLY A 92 8.64 1.02 15.16
CA GLY A 92 7.48 1.53 14.47
C GLY A 92 7.32 3.03 14.74
N ASP A 93 6.65 3.71 13.81
CA ASP A 93 6.16 5.06 14.01
C ASP A 93 4.72 4.96 14.56
N ASP A 94 4.49 5.56 15.73
CA ASP A 94 3.16 5.66 16.33
C ASP A 94 2.53 6.97 15.86
N GLN A 95 1.56 6.85 14.96
CA GLN A 95 0.88 8.00 14.35
C GLN A 95 -0.45 8.35 15.05
N TYR A 96 -0.70 7.83 16.25
CA TYR A 96 -1.93 8.07 17.02
C TYR A 96 -1.70 9.03 18.17
#